data_967aa9f75176863ae83ffe0fbb71f5bb
#
_entry.id   967aa9f75176863ae83ffe0fbb71f5bb
#
_cell.length_a   1.000
_cell.length_b   1.000
_cell.length_c   1.000
_cell.angle_alpha   90.00
_cell.angle_beta   90.00
_cell.angle_gamma   90.00
#
_symmetry.space_group_name_H-M   'P 1'
#
loop_
_entity.id
_entity.type
_entity.pdbx_description
1 polymer ?
#
loop_
_entity_poly.entity_id
_entity_poly.type
_entity_poly.pdbx_seq_one_letter_code
_entity_poly.pdbx_strand_id
1 'polypeptide(L)'
;MLKTLMARAREGYRTAAYPVADPGLPALFRGRPVLDPSKCKAGCVACVEVCPTDAVRVLDRRPQLDLGRCIFCGECVAACPEGAISFSRDWRLASSAREELVVTGDQPILLPPLARS
;
A
#
# COMPACT_ATOMS: atom_id res chain seq x y z
N MET A 1 0.71 41.55 0.38
CA MET A 1 2.03 40.90 0.36
C MET A 1 2.61 40.68 1.76
N LEU A 2 2.64 41.65 2.64
CA LEU A 2 3.20 41.49 3.98
C LEU A 2 2.51 40.38 4.81
N LYS A 3 1.19 40.28 4.73
CA LYS A 3 0.41 39.21 5.42
C LYS A 3 0.80 37.81 4.96
N THR A 4 1.07 37.64 3.67
CA THR A 4 1.48 36.35 3.10
C THR A 4 2.89 35.96 3.57
N LEU A 5 3.80 36.89 3.60
CA LEU A 5 5.15 36.69 4.13
C LEU A 5 5.14 36.34 5.61
N MET A 6 4.33 37.05 6.40
CA MET A 6 4.16 36.73 7.82
C MET A 6 3.54 35.37 8.07
N ALA A 7 2.53 34.98 7.27
CA ALA A 7 1.94 33.63 7.32
C ALA A 7 2.98 32.55 7.01
N ARG A 8 3.76 32.73 5.94
CA ARG A 8 4.82 31.80 5.56
C ARG A 8 5.90 31.66 6.64
N ALA A 9 6.34 32.77 7.23
CA ALA A 9 7.31 32.75 8.32
C ALA A 9 6.77 32.03 9.56
N ARG A 10 5.48 32.20 9.86
CA ARG A 10 4.81 31.58 11.00
C ARG A 10 4.57 30.08 10.80
N GLU A 11 4.21 29.67 9.59
CA GLU A 11 3.93 28.27 9.26
C GLU A 11 5.19 27.43 9.17
N GLY A 12 6.32 28.00 8.75
CA GLY A 12 7.58 27.29 8.61
C GLY A 12 7.52 26.16 7.57
N TYR A 13 8.33 25.15 7.76
CA TYR A 13 8.34 23.94 6.94
C TYR A 13 7.44 22.86 7.55
N ARG A 14 6.48 22.36 6.76
CA ARG A 14 5.54 21.31 7.16
C ARG A 14 5.82 19.95 6.48
N THR A 15 6.96 19.83 5.82
CA THR A 15 7.38 18.63 5.14
C THR A 15 8.33 17.80 5.99
N ALA A 16 8.31 16.48 5.80
CA ALA A 16 9.28 15.60 6.42
C ALA A 16 10.68 15.75 5.80
N ALA A 17 11.72 15.50 6.58
CA ALA A 17 13.10 15.55 6.13
C ALA A 17 13.52 14.29 5.35
N TYR A 18 12.66 13.78 4.48
CA TYR A 18 12.94 12.63 3.63
C TYR A 18 13.90 13.03 2.49
N PRO A 19 14.89 12.22 2.09
CA PRO A 19 15.18 10.84 2.54
C PRO A 19 16.16 10.72 3.72
N VAL A 20 16.54 11.82 4.35
CA VAL A 20 17.50 11.82 5.48
C VAL A 20 16.96 11.08 6.69
N ALA A 21 15.67 11.24 6.95
CA ALA A 21 14.93 10.52 7.98
C ALA A 21 13.61 10.02 7.42
N ASP A 22 13.19 8.81 7.82
CA ASP A 22 11.88 8.30 7.47
C ASP A 22 10.79 9.13 8.16
N PRO A 23 9.67 9.41 7.45
CA PRO A 23 8.56 10.12 8.06
C PRO A 23 7.94 9.28 9.19
N GLY A 24 7.58 9.93 10.29
CA GLY A 24 6.81 9.29 11.35
C GLY A 24 5.40 8.98 10.87
N LEU A 25 5.07 7.68 10.78
CA LEU A 25 3.77 7.24 10.31
C LEU A 25 2.83 6.96 11.50
N PRO A 26 1.53 7.29 11.39
CA PRO A 26 0.54 6.95 12.41
C PRO A 26 0.47 5.44 12.66
N ALA A 27 0.02 5.04 13.85
CA ALA A 27 -0.09 3.62 14.21
C ALA A 27 -1.03 2.82 13.29
N LEU A 28 -2.08 3.46 12.80
CA LEU A 28 -3.08 2.85 11.91
C LEU A 28 -2.79 3.05 10.42
N PHE A 29 -1.59 3.48 10.09
CA PHE A 29 -1.22 3.68 8.68
C PHE A 29 -1.28 2.37 7.91
N ARG A 30 -1.93 2.41 6.74
CA ARG A 30 -2.00 1.30 5.79
C ARG A 30 -1.12 1.61 4.59
N GLY A 31 0.02 0.95 4.53
CA GLY A 31 0.93 1.05 3.41
C GLY A 31 0.66 0.00 2.34
N ARG A 32 1.70 -0.36 1.62
CA ARG A 32 1.62 -1.37 0.57
C ARG A 32 1.06 -2.69 1.09
N PRO A 33 0.04 -3.29 0.44
CA PRO A 33 -0.44 -4.61 0.80
C PRO A 33 0.63 -5.69 0.57
N VAL A 34 0.66 -6.64 1.47
CA VAL A 34 1.51 -7.84 1.39
C VAL A 34 0.61 -9.05 1.29
N LEU A 35 0.85 -9.88 0.29
CA LEU A 35 0.11 -11.11 0.04
C LEU A 35 1.01 -12.31 0.32
N ASP A 36 0.47 -13.29 1.04
CA ASP A 36 1.15 -14.56 1.31
C ASP A 36 0.35 -15.70 0.68
N PRO A 37 0.75 -16.20 -0.50
CA PRO A 37 0.03 -17.27 -1.18
C PRO A 37 0.00 -18.58 -0.39
N SER A 38 0.99 -18.81 0.46
CA SER A 38 1.08 -20.04 1.27
C SER A 38 -0.04 -20.16 2.29
N LYS A 39 -0.58 -19.05 2.75
CA LYS A 39 -1.68 -18.99 3.70
C LYS A 39 -3.06 -19.02 3.05
N CYS A 40 -3.14 -18.86 1.74
CA CYS A 40 -4.41 -18.87 1.03
C CYS A 40 -4.95 -20.30 0.92
N LYS A 41 -6.17 -20.53 1.41
CA LYS A 41 -6.85 -21.82 1.27
C LYS A 41 -7.38 -22.04 -0.14
N ALA A 42 -7.34 -23.30 -0.58
CA ALA A 42 -7.96 -23.70 -1.83
C ALA A 42 -9.47 -23.42 -1.84
N GLY A 43 -9.96 -22.77 -2.89
CA GLY A 43 -11.38 -22.46 -3.06
C GLY A 43 -11.91 -21.32 -2.19
N CYS A 44 -11.07 -20.68 -1.39
CA CYS A 44 -11.47 -19.51 -0.61
C CYS A 44 -11.52 -18.26 -1.49
N VAL A 45 -12.67 -17.59 -1.52
CA VAL A 45 -12.90 -16.34 -2.26
C VAL A 45 -13.45 -15.21 -1.41
N ALA A 46 -13.36 -15.33 -0.09
CA ALA A 46 -13.92 -14.35 0.85
C ALA A 46 -13.40 -12.93 0.61
N CYS A 47 -12.11 -12.77 0.31
CA CYS A 47 -11.51 -11.48 0.00
C CYS A 47 -12.02 -10.88 -1.32
N VAL A 48 -12.36 -11.73 -2.29
CA VAL A 48 -12.93 -11.28 -3.58
C VAL A 48 -14.35 -10.77 -3.40
N GLU A 49 -15.15 -11.50 -2.65
CA GLU A 49 -16.57 -11.18 -2.44
C GLU A 49 -16.77 -9.88 -1.67
N VAL A 50 -15.87 -9.58 -0.74
CA VAL A 50 -15.99 -8.40 0.13
C VAL A 50 -15.40 -7.14 -0.49
N CYS A 51 -14.60 -7.25 -1.55
CA CYS A 51 -13.94 -6.10 -2.16
C CYS A 51 -14.94 -5.20 -2.91
N PRO A 52 -15.12 -3.94 -2.50
CA PRO A 52 -16.11 -3.05 -3.12
C PRO A 52 -15.71 -2.56 -4.52
N THR A 53 -14.44 -2.68 -4.89
CA THR A 53 -13.89 -2.16 -6.15
C THR A 53 -13.39 -3.25 -7.11
N ASP A 54 -13.64 -4.51 -6.80
CA ASP A 54 -13.14 -5.66 -7.58
C ASP A 54 -11.61 -5.63 -7.79
N ALA A 55 -10.89 -5.18 -6.76
CA ALA A 55 -9.44 -5.09 -6.81
C ALA A 55 -8.74 -6.42 -6.51
N VAL A 56 -9.42 -7.34 -5.83
CA VAL A 56 -8.88 -8.63 -5.42
C VAL A 56 -9.33 -9.74 -6.35
N ARG A 57 -8.41 -10.58 -6.77
CA ARG A 57 -8.68 -11.81 -7.53
C ARG A 57 -7.87 -12.96 -6.94
N VAL A 58 -8.40 -14.16 -7.05
CA VAL A 58 -7.68 -15.37 -6.66
C VAL A 58 -7.58 -16.28 -7.90
N LEU A 59 -6.36 -16.49 -8.35
CA LEU A 59 -6.03 -17.37 -9.49
C LEU A 59 -5.09 -18.47 -8.99
N ASP A 60 -5.46 -19.72 -9.21
CA ASP A 60 -4.65 -20.89 -8.84
C ASP A 60 -4.13 -20.87 -7.40
N ARG A 61 -5.01 -20.54 -6.44
CA ARG A 61 -4.70 -20.32 -5.01
C ARG A 61 -3.79 -19.14 -4.72
N ARG A 62 -3.54 -18.30 -5.70
CA ARG A 62 -2.69 -17.11 -5.51
C ARG A 62 -3.56 -15.86 -5.49
N PRO A 63 -3.63 -15.15 -4.38
CA PRO A 63 -4.32 -13.87 -4.33
C PRO A 63 -3.53 -12.83 -5.13
N GLN A 64 -4.26 -12.02 -5.87
CA GLN A 64 -3.73 -10.86 -6.60
C GLN A 64 -4.51 -9.64 -6.20
N LEU A 65 -3.82 -8.55 -5.97
CA LEU A 65 -4.42 -7.26 -5.61
C LEU A 65 -4.00 -6.19 -6.62
N ASP A 66 -5.00 -5.60 -7.28
CA ASP A 66 -4.79 -4.50 -8.20
C ASP A 66 -4.83 -3.16 -7.45
N LEU A 67 -3.66 -2.55 -7.23
CA LEU A 67 -3.54 -1.28 -6.54
C LEU A 67 -4.20 -0.12 -7.29
N GLY A 68 -4.37 -0.23 -8.60
CA GLY A 68 -5.08 0.77 -9.39
C GLY A 68 -6.59 0.82 -9.14
N ARG A 69 -7.15 -0.23 -8.53
CA ARG A 69 -8.56 -0.30 -8.13
C ARG A 69 -8.74 -0.28 -6.61
N CYS A 70 -7.71 -0.62 -5.85
CA CYS A 70 -7.77 -0.72 -4.40
C CYS A 70 -7.95 0.66 -3.76
N ILE A 71 -8.91 0.76 -2.84
CA ILE A 71 -9.14 1.98 -2.04
C ILE A 71 -8.60 1.87 -0.62
N PHE A 72 -7.81 0.84 -0.32
CA PHE A 72 -7.19 0.62 0.99
C PHE A 72 -8.18 0.55 2.17
N CYS A 73 -9.40 0.06 1.93
CA CYS A 73 -10.43 -0.02 2.96
C CYS A 73 -10.14 -1.07 4.05
N GLY A 74 -9.39 -2.12 3.74
CA GLY A 74 -9.02 -3.18 4.67
C GLY A 74 -10.04 -4.29 4.85
N GLU A 75 -11.15 -4.28 4.12
CA GLU A 75 -12.20 -5.32 4.21
C GLU A 75 -11.68 -6.72 3.86
N CYS A 76 -10.80 -6.81 2.85
CA CYS A 76 -10.19 -8.08 2.46
C CYS A 76 -9.28 -8.67 3.56
N VAL A 77 -8.61 -7.82 4.32
CA VAL A 77 -7.78 -8.26 5.46
C VAL A 77 -8.67 -8.83 6.56
N ALA A 78 -9.76 -8.16 6.89
CA ALA A 78 -10.71 -8.61 7.90
C ALA A 78 -11.44 -9.89 7.48
N ALA A 79 -11.73 -10.05 6.18
CA ALA A 79 -12.45 -11.20 5.65
C ALA A 79 -11.56 -12.45 5.50
N CYS A 80 -10.24 -12.31 5.41
CA CYS A 80 -9.33 -13.44 5.23
C CYS A 80 -9.13 -14.18 6.56
N PRO A 81 -9.62 -15.43 6.70
CA PRO A 81 -9.49 -16.17 7.96
C PRO A 81 -8.06 -16.60 8.28
N GLU A 82 -7.23 -16.75 7.26
CA GLU A 82 -5.86 -17.25 7.39
C GLU A 82 -4.81 -16.13 7.45
N GLY A 83 -5.21 -14.87 7.34
CA GLY A 83 -4.29 -13.75 7.34
C GLY A 83 -3.34 -13.70 6.14
N ALA A 84 -3.80 -14.16 4.98
CA ALA A 84 -3.01 -14.15 3.75
C ALA A 84 -2.77 -12.74 3.19
N ILE A 85 -3.58 -11.77 3.59
CA ILE A 85 -3.50 -10.38 3.16
C ILE A 85 -3.25 -9.49 4.37
N SER A 86 -2.26 -8.62 4.29
CA SER A 86 -1.96 -7.65 5.34
C SER A 86 -1.47 -6.34 4.72
N PHE A 87 -1.50 -5.26 5.49
CA PHE A 87 -0.90 -3.99 5.08
C PHE A 87 0.44 -3.80 5.78
N SER A 88 1.46 -3.45 5.01
CA SER A 88 2.76 -3.05 5.54
C SER A 88 2.76 -1.59 5.96
N ARG A 89 3.87 -1.14 6.50
CA ARG A 89 4.10 0.29 6.79
C ARG A 89 4.90 0.98 5.68
N ASP A 90 5.06 0.33 4.54
CA ASP A 90 5.75 0.91 3.39
C ASP A 90 4.79 1.78 2.58
N TRP A 91 5.05 3.08 2.56
CA TRP A 91 4.26 4.08 1.86
C TRP A 91 4.70 4.29 0.40
N ARG A 92 5.79 3.67 -0.01
CA ARG A 92 6.36 3.84 -1.35
C ARG A 92 5.61 2.98 -2.37
N LEU A 93 4.69 3.61 -3.10
CA LEU A 93 3.79 2.96 -4.05
C LEU A 93 3.71 3.80 -5.33
N ALA A 94 4.73 3.77 -6.14
CA ALA A 94 4.70 4.46 -7.43
C ALA A 94 5.17 3.53 -8.54
N SER A 95 4.49 3.57 -9.67
CA SER A 95 4.84 2.81 -10.86
C SER A 95 4.53 3.60 -12.11
N SER A 96 5.33 3.41 -13.14
CA SER A 96 5.10 4.00 -14.47
C SER A 96 4.24 3.13 -15.38
N ALA A 97 4.06 1.85 -15.03
CA ALA A 97 3.28 0.89 -15.80
C ALA A 97 2.10 0.34 -14.99
N ARG A 98 0.94 0.21 -15.63
CA ARG A 98 -0.29 -0.27 -15.00
C ARG A 98 -0.15 -1.69 -14.43
N GLU A 99 0.57 -2.53 -15.13
CA GLU A 99 0.78 -3.95 -14.78
C GLU A 99 1.59 -4.13 -13.50
N GLU A 100 2.48 -3.20 -13.20
CA GLU A 100 3.29 -3.22 -11.98
C GLU A 100 2.48 -2.91 -10.71
N LEU A 101 1.27 -2.38 -10.86
CA LEU A 101 0.35 -2.12 -9.76
C LEU A 101 -0.40 -3.38 -9.29
N VAL A 102 -0.28 -4.48 -10.01
CA VAL A 102 -0.84 -5.77 -9.59
C VAL A 102 0.14 -6.47 -8.66
N VAL A 103 -0.21 -6.52 -7.38
CA VAL A 103 0.61 -7.17 -6.34
C VAL A 103 0.28 -8.66 -6.30
N THR A 104 1.30 -9.48 -6.45
CA THR A 104 1.27 -10.93 -6.22
C THR A 104 2.28 -11.27 -5.13
N GLY A 105 2.07 -12.36 -4.40
CA GLY A 105 2.92 -12.67 -3.24
C GLY A 105 4.40 -12.93 -3.52
N ASP A 106 4.78 -13.05 -4.79
CA ASP A 106 6.14 -13.41 -5.20
C ASP A 106 6.96 -12.18 -5.68
N GLN A 107 6.41 -10.98 -5.63
CA GLN A 107 7.12 -9.81 -6.16
C GLN A 107 7.97 -9.10 -5.10
N PRO A 108 9.28 -8.92 -5.38
CA PRO A 108 10.11 -8.06 -4.56
C PRO A 108 9.64 -6.60 -4.64
N ILE A 109 9.88 -5.85 -3.59
CA ILE A 109 9.62 -4.41 -3.55
C ILE A 109 10.49 -3.73 -4.61
N LEU A 110 9.89 -3.33 -5.73
CA LEU A 110 10.58 -2.80 -6.92
C LEU A 110 10.94 -1.31 -6.82
N LEU A 111 11.06 -0.76 -5.64
CA LEU A 111 11.63 0.57 -5.51
C LEU A 111 13.11 0.45 -5.18
N PRO A 112 14.00 0.80 -6.10
CA PRO A 112 15.43 0.86 -5.79
C PRO A 112 15.62 1.82 -4.60
N PRO A 113 16.55 1.52 -3.69
CA PRO A 113 16.92 2.49 -2.69
C PRO A 113 17.35 3.77 -3.40
N LEU A 114 16.77 4.90 -3.00
CA LEU A 114 17.20 6.18 -3.55
C LEU A 114 18.71 6.28 -3.38
N ALA A 115 19.42 6.36 -4.49
CA ALA A 115 20.84 6.57 -4.47
C ALA A 115 21.12 7.84 -3.67
N ARG A 116 21.81 7.69 -2.56
CA ARG A 116 22.32 8.83 -1.81
C ARG A 116 23.35 9.51 -2.70
N SER A 117 22.98 10.62 -3.26
CA SER A 117 23.93 11.53 -3.88
C SER A 117 24.63 12.33 -2.81
#